data_bfdb7be132f7d6859f880d4dff88187b
#
_entry.id   bfdb7be132f7d6859f880d4dff88187b
#
_cell.length_a   1.000
_cell.length_b   1.000
_cell.length_c   1.000
_cell.angle_alpha   90.00
_cell.angle_beta   90.00
_cell.angle_gamma   90.00
#
_symmetry.space_group_name_H-M   'P 1'
#
loop_
_entity.id
_entity.type
_entity.pdbx_description
1 polymer ?
#
loop_
_entity_poly.entity_id
_entity_poly.type
_entity_poly.pdbx_seq_one_letter_code
_entity_poly.pdbx_strand_id
1 'polypeptide(L)'
;VVGYGTRLAERYDRHYGLRAGETIIVISNSGKNASPIEVALYAKQKGLHVIGLTSLAMSTTAATVHPGGRNLHAIADDVLDNGGVPGDALVEVAPGQNAGPTSTLIGAMLLNLLALEAMEWLRAHGHSLPVLRSQNTPGGMESNLELAQRYRTRLSKLIG
;
A
#
# COMPACT_ATOMS: atom_id res chain seq x y z
N VAL A 1 -1.43 4.86 -18.93
CA VAL A 1 -0.71 4.27 -20.06
C VAL A 1 -0.32 2.87 -19.67
N VAL A 2 -0.73 1.88 -20.45
CA VAL A 2 -0.34 0.47 -20.26
C VAL A 2 1.18 0.32 -20.36
N GLY A 3 1.79 -0.51 -19.52
CA GLY A 3 3.23 -0.73 -19.43
C GLY A 3 3.98 0.25 -18.51
N TYR A 4 3.35 1.31 -18.04
CA TYR A 4 4.00 2.27 -17.14
C TYR A 4 4.23 1.67 -15.74
N GLY A 5 3.24 1.00 -15.18
CA GLY A 5 3.33 0.37 -13.87
C GLY A 5 4.40 -0.72 -13.82
N THR A 6 4.49 -1.53 -14.87
CA THR A 6 5.56 -2.55 -15.00
C THR A 6 6.94 -1.91 -14.97
N ARG A 7 7.18 -0.87 -15.81
CA ARG A 7 8.49 -0.16 -15.82
C ARG A 7 8.83 0.48 -14.47
N LEU A 8 7.82 1.02 -13.78
CA LEU A 8 7.99 1.59 -12.44
C LEU A 8 8.41 0.51 -11.44
N ALA A 9 7.72 -0.63 -11.42
CA ALA A 9 8.01 -1.76 -10.55
C ALA A 9 9.40 -2.35 -10.84
N GLU A 10 9.77 -2.54 -12.11
CA GLU A 10 11.11 -2.99 -12.51
C GLU A 10 12.22 -2.03 -12.07
N ARG A 11 11.98 -0.70 -12.21
CA ARG A 11 12.95 0.30 -11.75
C ARG A 11 13.13 0.23 -10.23
N TYR A 12 12.02 0.11 -9.49
CA TYR A 12 12.05 -0.02 -8.04
C TYR A 12 12.80 -1.31 -7.63
N ASP A 13 12.49 -2.43 -8.27
CA ASP A 13 13.11 -3.72 -8.01
C ASP A 13 14.64 -3.67 -8.27
N ARG A 14 15.07 -3.11 -9.39
CA ARG A 14 16.51 -2.93 -9.66
C ARG A 14 17.22 -2.07 -8.62
N HIS A 15 16.52 -1.10 -8.06
CA HIS A 15 17.12 -0.17 -7.09
C HIS A 15 17.09 -0.71 -5.66
N TYR A 16 15.99 -1.26 -5.22
CA TYR A 16 15.78 -1.68 -3.82
C TYR A 16 15.78 -3.21 -3.63
N GLY A 17 15.50 -3.97 -4.67
CA GLY A 17 15.37 -5.42 -4.65
C GLY A 17 14.06 -5.88 -3.99
N LEU A 18 13.11 -6.35 -4.79
CA LEU A 18 11.92 -7.03 -4.28
C LEU A 18 12.25 -8.49 -4.00
N ARG A 19 11.84 -9.00 -2.84
CA ARG A 19 12.17 -10.36 -2.40
C ARG A 19 10.91 -11.18 -2.24
N ALA A 20 10.93 -12.42 -2.71
CA ALA A 20 9.85 -13.35 -2.47
C ALA A 20 9.56 -13.50 -0.97
N GLY A 21 8.29 -13.56 -0.60
CA GLY A 21 7.82 -13.60 0.78
C GLY A 21 7.66 -12.23 1.44
N GLU A 22 8.10 -11.13 0.81
CA GLU A 22 7.75 -9.79 1.27
C GLU A 22 6.31 -9.43 0.88
N THR A 23 5.75 -8.45 1.56
CA THR A 23 4.40 -7.92 1.29
C THR A 23 4.48 -6.57 0.60
N ILE A 24 3.64 -6.36 -0.38
CA ILE A 24 3.40 -5.05 -1.00
C ILE A 24 1.93 -4.64 -0.84
N ILE A 25 1.70 -3.38 -0.50
CA ILE A 25 0.36 -2.81 -0.47
C ILE A 25 0.18 -1.95 -1.71
N VAL A 26 -0.78 -2.31 -2.56
CA VAL A 26 -1.12 -1.57 -3.76
C VAL A 26 -2.43 -0.83 -3.52
N ILE A 27 -2.39 0.51 -3.64
CA ILE A 27 -3.51 1.38 -3.34
C ILE A 27 -4.12 1.92 -4.63
N SER A 28 -5.39 1.63 -4.86
CA SER A 28 -6.14 2.16 -5.99
C SER A 28 -7.63 2.13 -5.71
N ASN A 29 -8.24 3.28 -5.46
CA ASN A 29 -9.64 3.36 -5.03
C ASN A 29 -10.60 2.64 -5.99
N SER A 30 -10.51 2.88 -7.29
CA SER A 30 -11.33 2.18 -8.29
C SER A 30 -10.80 0.80 -8.69
N GLY A 31 -9.54 0.49 -8.38
CA GLY A 31 -8.89 -0.78 -8.73
C GLY A 31 -8.73 -1.09 -10.22
N LYS A 32 -9.19 -0.20 -11.13
CA LYS A 32 -9.32 -0.49 -12.58
C LYS A 32 -8.16 -0.01 -13.44
N ASN A 33 -7.33 0.91 -12.92
CA ASN A 33 -6.30 1.58 -13.71
C ASN A 33 -5.10 0.67 -13.96
N ALA A 34 -4.52 0.75 -15.17
CA ALA A 34 -3.45 -0.13 -15.60
C ALA A 34 -2.22 -0.11 -14.69
N SER A 35 -1.74 1.06 -14.28
CA SER A 35 -0.51 1.17 -13.46
C SER A 35 -0.54 0.38 -12.15
N PRO A 36 -1.52 0.55 -11.23
CA PRO A 36 -1.57 -0.26 -10.02
C PRO A 36 -1.77 -1.75 -10.29
N ILE A 37 -2.54 -2.12 -11.33
CA ILE A 37 -2.71 -3.49 -11.76
C ILE A 37 -1.37 -4.10 -12.20
N GLU A 38 -0.59 -3.40 -13.01
CA GLU A 38 0.72 -3.85 -13.48
C GLU A 38 1.72 -4.00 -12.33
N VAL A 39 1.72 -3.08 -11.37
CA VAL A 39 2.55 -3.20 -10.15
C VAL A 39 2.17 -4.44 -9.36
N ALA A 40 0.87 -4.71 -9.16
CA ALA A 40 0.40 -5.90 -8.47
C ALA A 40 0.82 -7.19 -9.20
N LEU A 41 0.64 -7.24 -10.52
CA LEU A 41 1.03 -8.39 -11.33
C LEU A 41 2.55 -8.63 -11.28
N TYR A 42 3.36 -7.58 -11.37
CA TYR A 42 4.81 -7.68 -11.25
C TYR A 42 5.21 -8.23 -9.87
N ALA A 43 4.62 -7.72 -8.81
CA ALA A 43 4.87 -8.19 -7.45
C ALA A 43 4.51 -9.68 -7.28
N LYS A 44 3.37 -10.12 -7.83
CA LYS A 44 2.99 -11.54 -7.84
C LYS A 44 4.02 -12.41 -8.56
N GLN A 45 4.53 -11.96 -9.71
CA GLN A 45 5.59 -12.68 -10.45
C GLN A 45 6.88 -12.80 -9.65
N LYS A 46 7.17 -11.83 -8.77
CA LYS A 46 8.34 -11.86 -7.88
C LYS A 46 8.11 -12.66 -6.59
N GLY A 47 6.92 -13.22 -6.40
CA GLY A 47 6.57 -14.01 -5.21
C GLY A 47 6.25 -13.17 -3.97
N LEU A 48 5.88 -11.91 -4.14
CA LEU A 48 5.39 -11.08 -3.04
C LEU A 48 3.93 -11.41 -2.74
N HIS A 49 3.56 -11.23 -1.48
CA HIS A 49 2.17 -11.19 -1.06
C HIS A 49 1.59 -9.81 -1.36
N VAL A 50 0.48 -9.74 -2.09
CA VAL A 50 -0.13 -8.49 -2.55
C VAL A 50 -1.39 -8.19 -1.75
N ILE A 51 -1.38 -7.09 -1.00
CA ILE A 51 -2.57 -6.53 -0.36
C ILE A 51 -3.10 -5.40 -1.24
N GLY A 52 -4.33 -5.52 -1.72
CA GLY A 52 -5.01 -4.47 -2.48
C GLY A 52 -5.86 -3.60 -1.58
N LEU A 53 -5.52 -2.31 -1.42
CA LEU A 53 -6.41 -1.34 -0.78
C LEU A 53 -7.26 -0.66 -1.85
N THR A 54 -8.55 -0.93 -1.87
CA THR A 54 -9.47 -0.49 -2.93
C THR A 54 -10.90 -0.36 -2.40
N SER A 55 -11.77 0.33 -3.11
CA SER A 55 -13.21 0.25 -2.89
C SER A 55 -13.76 -0.97 -3.62
N LEU A 56 -14.29 -1.94 -2.91
CA LEU A 56 -14.95 -3.10 -3.54
C LEU A 56 -16.17 -2.68 -4.35
N ALA A 57 -16.96 -1.71 -3.86
CA ALA A 57 -18.10 -1.17 -4.59
C ALA A 57 -17.72 -0.63 -5.98
N MET A 58 -16.54 -0.04 -6.11
CA MET A 58 -16.04 0.47 -7.39
C MET A 58 -15.27 -0.60 -8.17
N SER A 59 -14.39 -1.34 -7.51
CA SER A 59 -13.46 -2.26 -8.15
C SER A 59 -14.15 -3.49 -8.75
N THR A 60 -15.30 -3.92 -8.20
CA THR A 60 -16.08 -5.05 -8.73
C THR A 60 -16.96 -4.67 -9.91
N THR A 61 -17.35 -3.40 -10.02
CA THR A 61 -18.29 -2.92 -11.03
C THR A 61 -17.63 -2.17 -12.19
N ALA A 62 -16.44 -1.59 -11.96
CA ALA A 62 -15.74 -0.81 -12.98
C ALA A 62 -15.12 -1.70 -14.05
N ALA A 63 -15.32 -1.35 -15.32
CA ALA A 63 -14.57 -1.96 -16.42
C ALA A 63 -13.09 -1.67 -16.27
N THR A 64 -12.26 -2.71 -16.32
CA THR A 64 -10.80 -2.56 -16.23
C THR A 64 -10.25 -1.81 -17.45
N VAL A 65 -9.21 -1.02 -17.23
CA VAL A 65 -8.44 -0.36 -18.31
C VAL A 65 -7.24 -1.21 -18.74
N HIS A 66 -6.95 -2.26 -17.98
CA HIS A 66 -5.81 -3.15 -18.27
C HIS A 66 -6.24 -4.28 -19.21
N PRO A 67 -5.46 -4.61 -20.26
CA PRO A 67 -5.79 -5.63 -21.25
C PRO A 67 -5.94 -7.05 -20.65
N GLY A 68 -5.41 -7.30 -19.47
CA GLY A 68 -5.57 -8.58 -18.75
C GLY A 68 -6.96 -8.84 -18.19
N GLY A 69 -7.93 -7.93 -18.35
CA GLY A 69 -9.34 -8.14 -18.02
C GLY A 69 -9.68 -8.22 -16.53
N ARG A 70 -8.70 -7.99 -15.62
CA ARG A 70 -8.90 -8.09 -14.17
C ARG A 70 -8.58 -6.77 -13.46
N ASN A 71 -9.39 -6.43 -12.47
CA ASN A 71 -9.16 -5.32 -11.55
C ASN A 71 -8.30 -5.73 -10.35
N LEU A 72 -7.83 -4.76 -9.58
CA LEU A 72 -6.89 -4.99 -8.46
C LEU A 72 -7.41 -6.01 -7.44
N HIS A 73 -8.71 -5.95 -7.07
CA HIS A 73 -9.30 -6.88 -6.10
C HIS A 73 -9.21 -8.36 -6.55
N ALA A 74 -9.20 -8.61 -7.86
CA ALA A 74 -9.12 -9.98 -8.43
C ALA A 74 -7.67 -10.46 -8.64
N ILE A 75 -6.66 -9.63 -8.33
CA ILE A 75 -5.24 -9.92 -8.46
C ILE A 75 -4.59 -10.04 -7.08
N ALA A 76 -5.01 -9.20 -6.14
CA ALA A 76 -4.49 -9.19 -4.77
C ALA A 76 -4.75 -10.52 -4.05
N ASP A 77 -3.87 -10.88 -3.12
CA ASP A 77 -4.06 -12.02 -2.21
C ASP A 77 -5.08 -11.68 -1.14
N ASP A 78 -4.98 -10.46 -0.59
CA ASP A 78 -5.94 -9.90 0.36
C ASP A 78 -6.42 -8.53 -0.11
N VAL A 79 -7.64 -8.19 0.27
CA VAL A 79 -8.26 -6.91 -0.05
C VAL A 79 -8.66 -6.18 1.22
N LEU A 80 -8.17 -4.95 1.36
CA LEU A 80 -8.66 -3.98 2.32
C LEU A 80 -9.70 -3.09 1.62
N ASP A 81 -10.96 -3.31 1.93
CA ASP A 81 -12.06 -2.48 1.41
C ASP A 81 -12.13 -1.17 2.20
N ASN A 82 -11.97 -0.05 1.51
CA ASN A 82 -12.11 1.27 2.14
C ASN A 82 -13.56 1.78 2.16
N GLY A 83 -14.53 0.99 1.69
CA GLY A 83 -15.94 1.36 1.65
C GLY A 83 -16.27 2.58 0.79
N GLY A 84 -15.33 2.99 -0.08
CA GLY A 84 -15.50 4.18 -0.92
C GLY A 84 -16.64 4.04 -1.92
N VAL A 85 -17.34 5.13 -2.18
CA VAL A 85 -18.46 5.20 -3.14
C VAL A 85 -17.95 5.65 -4.53
N PRO A 86 -18.70 5.35 -5.61
CA PRO A 86 -18.41 5.90 -6.92
C PRO A 86 -18.28 7.42 -6.90
N GLY A 87 -17.17 7.94 -7.48
CA GLY A 87 -16.85 9.36 -7.45
C GLY A 87 -16.03 9.80 -6.23
N ASP A 88 -15.90 8.95 -5.21
CA ASP A 88 -15.11 9.20 -3.98
C ASP A 88 -15.47 10.53 -3.26
N ALA A 89 -16.75 10.91 -3.27
CA ALA A 89 -17.21 12.13 -2.65
C ALA A 89 -18.63 11.95 -2.09
N LEU A 90 -18.81 12.14 -0.77
CA LEU A 90 -20.06 11.81 -0.07
C LEU A 90 -20.96 13.01 0.20
N VAL A 91 -20.41 14.22 0.27
CA VAL A 91 -21.16 15.40 0.70
C VAL A 91 -21.53 16.23 -0.53
N GLU A 92 -22.82 16.38 -0.80
CA GLU A 92 -23.28 17.32 -1.80
C GLU A 92 -23.15 18.75 -1.25
N VAL A 93 -22.29 19.53 -1.88
CA VAL A 93 -21.99 20.93 -1.49
C VAL A 93 -22.76 21.94 -2.34
N ALA A 94 -23.20 21.54 -3.53
CA ALA A 94 -24.12 22.25 -4.41
C ALA A 94 -24.83 21.22 -5.31
N PRO A 95 -25.95 21.59 -5.97
CA PRO A 95 -26.67 20.65 -6.84
C PRO A 95 -25.76 19.95 -7.85
N GLY A 96 -25.65 18.62 -7.73
CA GLY A 96 -24.79 17.78 -8.58
C GLY A 96 -23.28 17.92 -8.33
N GLN A 97 -22.85 18.60 -7.27
CA GLN A 97 -21.44 18.77 -6.92
C GLN A 97 -21.13 18.15 -5.56
N ASN A 98 -20.41 17.05 -5.56
CA ASN A 98 -20.01 16.36 -4.34
C ASN A 98 -18.55 16.65 -3.98
N ALA A 99 -18.27 16.69 -2.67
CA ALA A 99 -16.96 16.85 -2.06
C ALA A 99 -16.76 15.85 -0.92
N GLY A 100 -15.61 15.91 -0.23
CA GLY A 100 -15.32 15.06 0.90
C GLY A 100 -14.91 13.64 0.48
N PRO A 101 -13.67 13.45 -0.05
CA PRO A 101 -13.16 12.14 -0.43
C PRO A 101 -12.99 11.25 0.81
N THR A 102 -13.53 10.04 0.74
CA THR A 102 -13.43 9.04 1.82
C THR A 102 -12.18 8.18 1.70
N SER A 103 -11.70 7.95 0.49
CA SER A 103 -10.59 7.04 0.22
C SER A 103 -9.32 7.39 0.99
N THR A 104 -8.97 8.67 1.08
CA THR A 104 -7.76 9.11 1.79
C THR A 104 -7.88 8.87 3.29
N LEU A 105 -8.99 9.28 3.91
CA LEU A 105 -9.19 9.15 5.35
C LEU A 105 -9.26 7.68 5.78
N ILE A 106 -10.14 6.93 5.15
CA ILE A 106 -10.34 5.51 5.49
C ILE A 106 -9.12 4.68 5.10
N GLY A 107 -8.51 4.96 3.95
CA GLY A 107 -7.28 4.29 3.54
C GLY A 107 -6.14 4.50 4.53
N ALA A 108 -5.91 5.74 4.99
CA ALA A 108 -4.90 6.02 6.02
C ALA A 108 -5.23 5.32 7.35
N MET A 109 -6.50 5.30 7.76
CA MET A 109 -6.94 4.59 8.96
C MET A 109 -6.67 3.09 8.87
N LEU A 110 -7.06 2.45 7.77
CA LEU A 110 -6.85 1.01 7.56
C LEU A 110 -5.36 0.63 7.57
N LEU A 111 -4.51 1.44 6.94
CA LEU A 111 -3.06 1.19 6.95
C LEU A 111 -2.44 1.34 8.34
N ASN A 112 -2.89 2.33 9.12
CA ASN A 112 -2.45 2.48 10.50
C ASN A 112 -2.91 1.31 11.37
N LEU A 113 -4.17 0.86 11.24
CA LEU A 113 -4.68 -0.30 11.97
C LEU A 113 -3.90 -1.57 11.59
N LEU A 114 -3.66 -1.81 10.30
CA LEU A 114 -2.85 -2.95 9.85
C LEU A 114 -1.45 -2.93 10.46
N ALA A 115 -0.80 -1.74 10.49
CA ALA A 115 0.51 -1.59 11.09
C ALA A 115 0.50 -1.85 12.61
N LEU A 116 -0.54 -1.39 13.33
CA LEU A 116 -0.70 -1.64 14.76
C LEU A 116 -0.93 -3.13 15.04
N GLU A 117 -1.80 -3.80 14.29
CA GLU A 117 -2.03 -5.24 14.41
C GLU A 117 -0.75 -6.06 14.15
N ALA A 118 0.02 -5.68 13.12
CA ALA A 118 1.30 -6.31 12.84
C ALA A 118 2.30 -6.12 14.00
N MET A 119 2.36 -4.92 14.60
CA MET A 119 3.21 -4.65 15.76
C MET A 119 2.76 -5.44 16.99
N GLU A 120 1.46 -5.54 17.24
CA GLU A 120 0.92 -6.35 18.35
C GLU A 120 1.25 -7.84 18.16
N TRP A 121 1.12 -8.35 16.94
CA TRP A 121 1.52 -9.71 16.61
C TRP A 121 3.02 -9.94 16.88
N LEU A 122 3.87 -9.03 16.40
CA LEU A 122 5.33 -9.10 16.64
C LEU A 122 5.64 -9.10 18.15
N ARG A 123 4.99 -8.23 18.91
CA ARG A 123 5.15 -8.14 20.37
C ARG A 123 4.75 -9.46 21.06
N ALA A 124 3.60 -10.01 20.69
CA ALA A 124 3.09 -11.26 21.26
C ALA A 124 4.00 -12.47 20.99
N HIS A 125 4.76 -12.44 19.88
CA HIS A 125 5.71 -13.48 19.49
C HIS A 125 7.16 -13.18 19.89
N GLY A 126 7.38 -12.20 20.77
CA GLY A 126 8.71 -11.88 21.33
C GLY A 126 9.66 -11.17 20.37
N HIS A 127 9.14 -10.62 19.27
CA HIS A 127 9.96 -9.84 18.35
C HIS A 127 10.12 -8.38 18.80
N SER A 128 11.26 -7.78 18.47
CA SER A 128 11.46 -6.34 18.68
C SER A 128 10.69 -5.51 17.68
N LEU A 129 10.05 -4.44 18.16
CA LEU A 129 9.20 -3.59 17.32
C LEU A 129 10.04 -2.58 16.51
N PRO A 130 9.80 -2.43 15.21
CA PRO A 130 10.49 -1.46 14.36
C PRO A 130 9.81 -0.08 14.43
N VAL A 131 9.77 0.52 15.61
CA VAL A 131 9.09 1.80 15.84
C VAL A 131 10.09 2.94 15.96
N LEU A 132 9.93 3.96 15.11
CA LEU A 132 10.68 5.20 15.22
C LEU A 132 10.11 6.06 16.36
N ARG A 133 11.00 6.64 17.15
CA ARG A 133 10.66 7.59 18.22
C ARG A 133 10.75 9.03 17.70
N SER A 134 9.97 9.93 18.29
CA SER A 134 10.14 11.35 18.04
C SER A 134 11.56 11.79 18.45
N GLN A 135 12.26 12.49 17.55
CA GLN A 135 13.57 13.05 17.84
C GLN A 135 13.52 14.14 18.93
N ASN A 136 12.33 14.68 19.21
CA ASN A 136 12.10 15.67 20.26
C ASN A 136 11.98 15.04 21.67
N THR A 137 12.06 13.71 21.77
CA THR A 137 12.05 12.99 23.04
C THR A 137 13.47 12.57 23.42
N PRO A 138 13.82 12.57 24.73
CA PRO A 138 15.13 12.09 25.19
C PRO A 138 15.43 10.68 24.69
N GLY A 139 16.60 10.45 24.10
CA GLY A 139 17.00 9.16 23.53
C GLY A 139 16.33 8.77 22.21
N GLY A 140 15.51 9.67 21.63
CA GLY A 140 14.80 9.37 20.38
C GLY A 140 15.74 9.22 19.18
N MET A 141 16.75 10.08 19.07
CA MET A 141 17.75 10.03 18.00
C MET A 141 18.57 8.74 18.06
N GLU A 142 19.09 8.42 19.21
CA GLU A 142 19.92 7.22 19.44
C GLU A 142 19.15 5.95 19.13
N SER A 143 17.91 5.84 19.62
CA SER A 143 17.01 4.72 19.33
C SER A 143 16.74 4.54 17.83
N ASN A 144 16.55 5.65 17.10
CA ASN A 144 16.32 5.62 15.66
C ASN A 144 17.57 5.21 14.87
N LEU A 145 18.76 5.63 15.30
CA LEU A 145 20.03 5.21 14.70
C LEU A 145 20.28 3.72 14.89
N GLU A 146 20.01 3.16 16.08
CA GLU A 146 20.08 1.71 16.33
C GLU A 146 19.13 0.94 15.43
N LEU A 147 17.90 1.42 15.29
CA LEU A 147 16.91 0.82 14.40
C LEU A 147 17.35 0.87 12.93
N ALA A 148 17.86 2.02 12.47
CA ALA A 148 18.39 2.19 11.11
C ALA A 148 19.56 1.23 10.83
N GLN A 149 20.48 1.05 11.79
CA GLN A 149 21.58 0.11 11.67
C GLN A 149 21.10 -1.34 11.53
N ARG A 150 20.08 -1.75 12.30
CA ARG A 150 19.47 -3.10 12.22
C ARG A 150 18.95 -3.41 10.84
N TYR A 151 18.33 -2.43 10.16
CA TYR A 151 17.75 -2.59 8.84
C TYR A 151 18.64 -2.07 7.69
N ARG A 152 19.90 -1.73 7.98
CA ARG A 152 20.83 -1.10 7.02
C ARG A 152 20.96 -1.89 5.72
N THR A 153 21.06 -3.20 5.80
CA THR A 153 21.20 -4.07 4.60
C THR A 153 19.95 -4.08 3.71
N ARG A 154 18.79 -3.75 4.28
CA ARG A 154 17.51 -3.68 3.55
C ARG A 154 17.19 -2.26 3.08
N LEU A 155 17.52 -1.26 3.90
CA LEU A 155 17.15 0.14 3.69
C LEU A 155 18.33 1.05 3.30
N SER A 156 19.53 0.51 3.06
CA SER A 156 20.74 1.30 2.81
C SER A 156 20.60 2.29 1.65
N LYS A 157 19.77 1.98 0.66
CA LYS A 157 19.50 2.85 -0.49
C LYS A 157 18.38 3.88 -0.23
N LEU A 158 17.68 3.77 0.91
CA LEU A 158 16.63 4.70 1.32
C LEU A 158 17.13 5.75 2.32
N ILE A 159 18.26 5.44 3.00
CA ILE A 159 18.78 6.22 4.14
C ILE A 159 20.16 6.85 3.80
N GLY A 160 20.69 6.54 2.61
CA GLY A 160 22.01 7.06 2.13
C GLY A 160 21.93 8.43 1.52
#